data_50344c921102def147d6db2b539220c4
#
_entry.id   50344c921102def147d6db2b539220c4
#
_cell.length_a   1.000
_cell.length_b   1.000
_cell.length_c   1.000
_cell.angle_alpha   90.00
_cell.angle_beta   90.00
_cell.angle_gamma   90.00
#
_symmetry.space_group_name_H-M   'P 1'
#
loop_
_entity.id
_entity.type
_entity.pdbx_description
1 polymer ?
#
loop_
_entity_poly.entity_id
_entity_poly.type
_entity_poly.pdbx_seq_one_letter_code
_entity_poly.pdbx_strand_id
1 'polypeptide(L)'
;CGVEVTRAKVRRERMGHIELAAPVTHIWYFKGVPSRLGYLLDLAPKDLEKVIYFAAYMITEVDADARHEDFEQNQKKLLNDKKKIETKRDLDLDTRQKKLEVDLSALEDEGAKADARRKVRESAEREMKNVRDRAQRELDRLDEVWERFKNLKVQDLEGDEMLYREMRDRFGMYFKGSMGAAAIKHRLETFDLAAEAESL
;
A
#
# COMPACT_ATOMS: atom_id res chain seq x y z
N CYS A 1 -32.56 31.64 6.03
CA CYS A 1 -31.11 31.80 5.85
C CYS A 1 -30.65 33.29 5.92
N GLY A 2 -31.52 34.26 6.32
CA GLY A 2 -31.15 35.66 6.52
C GLY A 2 -30.74 36.44 5.24
N VAL A 3 -30.96 35.89 4.07
CA VAL A 3 -30.64 36.53 2.81
C VAL A 3 -31.77 37.52 2.45
N GLU A 4 -31.42 38.79 2.30
CA GLU A 4 -32.35 39.81 1.89
C GLU A 4 -32.79 39.62 0.43
N VAL A 5 -34.09 39.71 0.16
CA VAL A 5 -34.62 39.60 -1.19
C VAL A 5 -34.45 40.96 -1.91
N THR A 6 -33.56 40.97 -2.90
CA THR A 6 -33.21 42.17 -3.66
C THR A 6 -33.38 41.95 -5.16
N ARG A 7 -33.25 43.06 -5.95
CA ARG A 7 -33.28 42.99 -7.41
C ARG A 7 -32.17 42.08 -7.95
N ALA A 8 -32.40 41.35 -9.03
CA ALA A 8 -31.45 40.44 -9.64
C ALA A 8 -30.08 41.08 -9.95
N LYS A 9 -30.07 42.37 -10.34
CA LYS A 9 -28.84 43.13 -10.57
C LYS A 9 -27.95 43.18 -9.33
N VAL A 10 -28.50 43.50 -8.16
CA VAL A 10 -27.76 43.62 -6.90
C VAL A 10 -27.16 42.27 -6.49
N ARG A 11 -27.89 41.18 -6.70
CA ARG A 11 -27.39 39.82 -6.42
C ARG A 11 -26.24 39.43 -7.33
N ARG A 12 -26.17 39.95 -8.56
CA ARG A 12 -25.05 39.72 -9.50
C ARG A 12 -23.83 40.57 -9.19
N GLU A 13 -24.01 41.71 -8.54
CA GLU A 13 -22.93 42.62 -8.15
C GLU A 13 -22.26 42.21 -6.84
N ARG A 14 -22.95 41.43 -6.00
CA ARG A 14 -22.38 40.92 -4.75
C ARG A 14 -21.46 39.75 -5.04
N MET A 15 -20.22 39.88 -4.64
CA MET A 15 -19.26 38.80 -4.65
C MET A 15 -19.40 37.96 -3.40
N GLY A 16 -19.35 36.66 -3.58
CA GLY A 16 -19.29 35.67 -2.50
C GLY A 16 -18.13 34.69 -2.72
N HIS A 17 -17.90 33.87 -1.75
CA HIS A 17 -16.95 32.79 -1.87
C HIS A 17 -17.54 31.48 -1.29
N ILE A 18 -16.98 30.36 -1.70
CA ILE A 18 -17.23 29.04 -1.11
C ILE A 18 -15.94 28.59 -0.48
N GLU A 19 -16.00 28.35 0.83
CA GLU A 19 -14.88 27.77 1.54
C GLU A 19 -14.87 26.27 1.28
N LEU A 20 -13.74 25.74 0.76
CA LEU A 20 -13.61 24.33 0.41
C LEU A 20 -13.23 23.53 1.65
N ALA A 21 -13.83 22.33 1.79
CA ALA A 21 -13.51 21.40 2.88
C ALA A 21 -12.12 20.77 2.75
N ALA A 22 -11.54 20.77 1.54
CA ALA A 22 -10.22 20.22 1.24
C ALA A 22 -9.46 21.11 0.26
N PRO A 23 -8.12 21.12 0.29
CA PRO A 23 -7.33 21.89 -0.67
C PRO A 23 -7.56 21.37 -2.09
N VAL A 24 -7.49 22.28 -3.06
CA VAL A 24 -7.59 21.99 -4.50
C VAL A 24 -6.40 22.60 -5.21
N THR A 25 -5.81 21.85 -6.13
CA THR A 25 -4.67 22.33 -6.92
C THR A 25 -5.13 23.25 -8.05
N HIS A 26 -4.54 24.43 -8.13
CA HIS A 26 -4.84 25.38 -9.20
C HIS A 26 -4.27 24.89 -10.54
N ILE A 27 -5.14 24.85 -11.56
CA ILE A 27 -4.81 24.29 -12.87
C ILE A 27 -3.61 24.97 -13.56
N TRP A 28 -3.39 26.26 -13.36
CA TRP A 28 -2.27 26.98 -13.97
C TRP A 28 -0.92 26.55 -13.42
N TYR A 29 -0.85 26.10 -12.18
CA TYR A 29 0.38 25.59 -11.59
C TYR A 29 0.58 24.11 -11.84
N PHE A 30 -0.51 23.41 -12.08
CA PHE A 30 -0.50 21.95 -12.30
C PHE A 30 -0.32 21.59 -13.79
N LYS A 31 -1.17 22.11 -14.69
CA LYS A 31 -1.19 21.75 -16.13
C LYS A 31 -0.54 22.80 -17.05
N GLY A 32 0.17 23.76 -16.51
CA GLY A 32 1.00 24.66 -17.31
C GLY A 32 2.13 23.92 -18.03
N VAL A 33 2.63 24.49 -19.12
CA VAL A 33 3.80 23.95 -19.82
C VAL A 33 4.94 24.98 -19.73
N PRO A 34 5.99 24.69 -18.95
CA PRO A 34 6.16 23.55 -18.01
C PRO A 34 5.25 23.64 -16.78
N SER A 35 4.95 22.49 -16.15
CA SER A 35 4.21 22.46 -14.89
C SER A 35 5.06 23.07 -13.78
N ARG A 36 4.59 24.17 -13.18
CA ARG A 36 5.33 24.84 -12.10
C ARG A 36 5.48 23.96 -10.85
N LEU A 37 4.41 23.22 -10.51
CA LEU A 37 4.44 22.28 -9.38
C LEU A 37 5.35 21.09 -9.67
N GLY A 38 5.27 20.54 -10.87
CA GLY A 38 6.13 19.42 -11.28
C GLY A 38 7.61 19.81 -11.27
N TYR A 39 7.90 21.02 -11.74
CA TYR A 39 9.29 21.53 -11.77
C TYR A 39 9.83 21.79 -10.35
N LEU A 40 9.02 22.44 -9.48
CA LEU A 40 9.44 22.75 -8.12
C LEU A 40 9.62 21.49 -7.26
N LEU A 41 8.78 20.47 -7.46
CA LEU A 41 8.82 19.24 -6.68
C LEU A 41 9.61 18.12 -7.34
N ASP A 42 10.26 18.39 -8.48
CA ASP A 42 10.95 17.38 -9.29
C ASP A 42 10.07 16.12 -9.55
N LEU A 43 8.81 16.36 -9.89
CA LEU A 43 7.84 15.32 -10.21
C LEU A 43 7.46 15.35 -11.68
N ALA A 44 7.53 14.20 -12.33
CA ALA A 44 7.04 14.06 -13.69
C ALA A 44 5.52 14.40 -13.75
N PRO A 45 5.03 15.03 -14.83
CA PRO A 45 3.62 15.40 -14.94
C PRO A 45 2.64 14.26 -14.70
N LYS A 46 2.96 13.05 -15.17
CA LYS A 46 2.15 11.84 -14.94
C LYS A 46 2.09 11.42 -13.47
N ASP A 47 3.18 11.58 -12.75
CA ASP A 47 3.27 11.22 -11.33
C ASP A 47 2.54 12.23 -10.46
N LEU A 48 2.67 13.52 -10.79
CA LEU A 48 1.88 14.56 -10.18
C LEU A 48 0.36 14.35 -10.40
N GLU A 49 -0.05 13.92 -11.60
CA GLU A 49 -1.43 13.54 -11.90
C GLU A 49 -1.91 12.38 -11.04
N LYS A 50 -1.11 11.32 -10.88
CA LYS A 50 -1.49 10.18 -10.03
C LYS A 50 -1.79 10.60 -8.60
N VAL A 51 -0.98 11.48 -8.02
CA VAL A 51 -1.19 11.98 -6.66
C VAL A 51 -2.46 12.83 -6.59
N ILE A 52 -2.60 13.82 -7.47
CA ILE A 52 -3.71 14.79 -7.43
C ILE A 52 -5.07 14.11 -7.67
N TYR A 53 -5.11 13.10 -8.54
CA TYR A 53 -6.33 12.35 -8.86
C TYR A 53 -6.54 11.09 -8.01
N PHE A 54 -5.87 10.96 -6.88
CA PHE A 54 -6.04 9.85 -5.92
C PHE A 54 -5.72 8.47 -6.50
N ALA A 55 -4.79 8.38 -7.45
CA ALA A 55 -4.32 7.14 -8.05
C ALA A 55 -3.04 6.60 -7.37
N ALA A 56 -2.34 7.42 -6.60
CA ALA A 56 -1.17 7.01 -5.83
C ALA A 56 -1.05 7.81 -4.54
N TYR A 57 -0.55 7.15 -3.49
CA TYR A 57 -0.08 7.81 -2.29
C TYR A 57 1.28 8.45 -2.54
N MET A 58 1.49 9.65 -2.04
CA MET A 58 2.81 10.27 -1.95
C MET A 58 3.26 10.22 -0.50
N ILE A 59 4.49 9.76 -0.28
CA ILE A 59 5.11 9.76 1.05
C ILE A 59 5.50 11.20 1.38
N THR A 60 4.91 11.73 2.43
CA THR A 60 5.08 13.14 2.83
C THR A 60 6.16 13.33 3.88
N GLU A 61 6.34 12.35 4.75
CA GLU A 61 7.33 12.39 5.82
C GLU A 61 7.95 10.99 5.99
N VAL A 62 9.24 10.95 6.31
CA VAL A 62 9.97 9.73 6.69
C VAL A 62 10.90 10.07 7.85
N ASP A 63 10.74 9.38 8.96
CA ASP A 63 11.67 9.43 10.09
C ASP A 63 12.78 8.41 9.86
N ALA A 64 13.86 8.88 9.24
CA ALA A 64 14.98 8.03 8.88
C ALA A 64 15.79 7.60 10.11
N ASP A 65 15.86 8.44 11.13
CA ASP A 65 16.64 8.18 12.35
C ASP A 65 15.95 7.09 13.20
N ALA A 66 14.66 7.25 13.50
CA ALA A 66 13.89 6.23 14.19
C ALA A 66 13.85 4.90 13.40
N ARG A 67 13.74 4.95 12.06
CA ARG A 67 13.82 3.75 11.22
C ARG A 67 15.17 3.04 11.35
N HIS A 68 16.26 3.80 11.44
CA HIS A 68 17.60 3.24 11.57
C HIS A 68 17.82 2.64 12.98
N GLU A 69 17.41 3.34 14.02
CA GLU A 69 17.51 2.85 15.41
C GLU A 69 16.76 1.54 15.61
N ASP A 70 15.55 1.44 15.09
CA ASP A 70 14.67 0.27 15.23
C ASP A 70 14.87 -0.80 14.14
N PHE A 71 15.81 -0.64 13.23
CA PHE A 71 16.00 -1.52 12.10
C PHE A 71 16.12 -3.00 12.47
N GLU A 72 17.03 -3.31 13.42
CA GLU A 72 17.24 -4.69 13.86
C GLU A 72 16.00 -5.29 14.54
N GLN A 73 15.28 -4.49 15.33
CA GLN A 73 14.07 -4.92 15.99
C GLN A 73 12.97 -5.26 14.98
N ASN A 74 12.79 -4.40 13.98
CA ASN A 74 11.81 -4.61 12.92
C ASN A 74 12.17 -5.81 12.04
N GLN A 75 13.45 -6.01 11.76
CA GLN A 75 13.93 -7.20 11.05
C GLN A 75 13.66 -8.49 11.85
N LYS A 76 13.88 -8.49 13.15
CA LYS A 76 13.54 -9.63 14.04
C LYS A 76 12.04 -9.91 14.04
N LYS A 77 11.19 -8.88 14.08
CA LYS A 77 9.72 -9.05 13.97
C LYS A 77 9.34 -9.68 12.64
N LEU A 78 9.89 -9.20 11.53
CA LEU A 78 9.66 -9.79 10.20
C LEU A 78 10.04 -11.28 10.16
N LEU A 79 11.22 -11.63 10.65
CA LEU A 79 11.68 -13.02 10.70
C LEU A 79 10.76 -13.91 11.54
N ASN A 80 10.26 -13.39 12.67
CA ASN A 80 9.30 -14.12 13.48
C ASN A 80 7.95 -14.32 12.76
N ASP A 81 7.48 -13.30 12.04
CA ASP A 81 6.24 -13.44 11.28
C ASP A 81 6.38 -14.42 10.12
N LYS A 82 7.52 -14.44 9.42
CA LYS A 82 7.83 -15.46 8.41
C LYS A 82 7.83 -16.88 9.02
N LYS A 83 8.51 -17.06 10.15
CA LYS A 83 8.51 -18.36 10.86
C LYS A 83 7.12 -18.82 11.25
N LYS A 84 6.22 -17.90 11.66
CA LYS A 84 4.82 -18.27 11.96
C LYS A 84 4.08 -18.78 10.73
N ILE A 85 4.28 -18.13 9.56
CA ILE A 85 3.68 -18.57 8.31
C ILE A 85 4.22 -19.94 7.90
N GLU A 86 5.53 -20.14 7.98
CA GLU A 86 6.17 -21.42 7.67
C GLU A 86 5.67 -22.53 8.59
N THR A 87 5.64 -22.29 9.91
CA THR A 87 5.14 -23.26 10.90
C THR A 87 3.68 -23.61 10.65
N LYS A 88 2.84 -22.62 10.33
CA LYS A 88 1.45 -22.85 9.99
C LYS A 88 1.30 -23.68 8.72
N ARG A 89 2.07 -23.35 7.67
CA ARG A 89 2.12 -24.12 6.42
C ARG A 89 2.46 -25.58 6.69
N ASP A 90 3.51 -25.82 7.48
CA ASP A 90 4.01 -27.18 7.75
C ASP A 90 2.99 -27.98 8.57
N LEU A 91 2.33 -27.36 9.54
CA LEU A 91 1.23 -27.97 10.29
C LEU A 91 0.02 -28.31 9.41
N ASP A 92 -0.37 -27.38 8.52
CA ASP A 92 -1.47 -27.59 7.59
C ASP A 92 -1.16 -28.73 6.61
N LEU A 93 0.09 -28.81 6.12
CA LEU A 93 0.56 -29.90 5.25
C LEU A 93 0.57 -31.26 5.98
N ASP A 94 1.08 -31.32 7.20
CA ASP A 94 1.08 -32.55 8.03
C ASP A 94 -0.34 -33.05 8.29
N THR A 95 -1.25 -32.12 8.62
CA THR A 95 -2.67 -32.45 8.84
C THR A 95 -3.31 -33.02 7.57
N ARG A 96 -3.01 -32.44 6.40
CA ARG A 96 -3.51 -32.93 5.11
C ARG A 96 -2.92 -34.28 4.72
N GLN A 97 -1.63 -34.48 5.00
CA GLN A 97 -0.95 -35.73 4.75
C GLN A 97 -1.54 -36.88 5.61
N LYS A 98 -1.73 -36.64 6.91
CA LYS A 98 -2.37 -37.60 7.81
C LYS A 98 -3.78 -37.96 7.37
N LYS A 99 -4.56 -36.95 6.94
CA LYS A 99 -5.89 -37.19 6.39
C LYS A 99 -5.85 -38.09 5.15
N LEU A 100 -4.92 -37.79 4.22
CA LEU A 100 -4.76 -38.60 3.01
C LEU A 100 -4.43 -40.06 3.35
N GLU A 101 -3.56 -40.32 4.33
CA GLU A 101 -3.23 -41.66 4.77
C GLU A 101 -4.44 -42.43 5.32
N VAL A 102 -5.25 -41.76 6.14
CA VAL A 102 -6.51 -42.30 6.68
C VAL A 102 -7.50 -42.59 5.55
N ASP A 103 -7.71 -41.65 4.62
CA ASP A 103 -8.65 -41.84 3.51
C ASP A 103 -8.21 -42.96 2.56
N LEU A 104 -6.90 -43.15 2.35
CA LEU A 104 -6.35 -44.23 1.52
C LEU A 104 -6.48 -45.58 2.21
N SER A 105 -6.23 -45.67 3.54
CA SER A 105 -6.39 -46.92 4.28
C SER A 105 -7.86 -47.36 4.30
N ALA A 106 -8.79 -46.46 4.51
CA ALA A 106 -10.23 -46.74 4.45
C ALA A 106 -10.65 -47.29 3.08
N LEU A 107 -10.13 -46.72 1.99
CA LEU A 107 -10.42 -47.18 0.62
C LEU A 107 -9.76 -48.56 0.31
N GLU A 108 -8.65 -48.90 0.98
CA GLU A 108 -8.03 -50.20 0.86
C GLU A 108 -8.85 -51.28 1.57
N ASP A 109 -9.34 -50.99 2.78
CA ASP A 109 -10.19 -51.88 3.56
C ASP A 109 -11.53 -52.16 2.86
N GLU A 110 -12.08 -51.18 2.16
CA GLU A 110 -13.32 -51.29 1.37
C GLU A 110 -13.11 -51.96 -0.01
N GLY A 111 -11.87 -52.32 -0.38
CA GLY A 111 -11.56 -52.91 -1.68
C GLY A 111 -11.80 -51.97 -2.88
N ALA A 112 -11.70 -50.68 -2.68
CA ALA A 112 -12.01 -49.69 -3.69
C ALA A 112 -11.10 -49.75 -4.92
N LYS A 113 -11.67 -49.44 -6.10
CA LYS A 113 -10.95 -49.47 -7.38
C LYS A 113 -9.77 -48.48 -7.39
N ALA A 114 -8.74 -48.80 -8.14
CA ALA A 114 -7.52 -47.98 -8.29
C ALA A 114 -7.84 -46.51 -8.70
N ASP A 115 -8.88 -46.28 -9.51
CA ASP A 115 -9.32 -44.94 -9.92
C ASP A 115 -9.83 -44.09 -8.75
N ALA A 116 -10.50 -44.69 -7.77
CA ALA A 116 -10.98 -43.96 -6.58
C ALA A 116 -9.78 -43.49 -5.73
N ARG A 117 -8.81 -44.35 -5.49
CA ARG A 117 -7.57 -44.03 -4.78
C ARG A 117 -6.75 -42.96 -5.50
N ARG A 118 -6.68 -43.04 -6.85
CA ARG A 118 -6.02 -42.00 -7.65
C ARG A 118 -6.68 -40.63 -7.48
N LYS A 119 -8.00 -40.58 -7.56
CA LYS A 119 -8.74 -39.30 -7.38
C LYS A 119 -8.52 -38.67 -6.01
N VAL A 120 -8.49 -39.46 -4.95
CA VAL A 120 -8.22 -38.98 -3.59
C VAL A 120 -6.81 -38.40 -3.48
N ARG A 121 -5.80 -39.09 -4.04
CA ARG A 121 -4.42 -38.59 -4.09
C ARG A 121 -4.32 -37.26 -4.85
N GLU A 122 -4.88 -37.21 -6.06
CA GLU A 122 -4.88 -36.01 -6.89
C GLU A 122 -5.57 -34.82 -6.19
N SER A 123 -6.67 -35.09 -5.47
CA SER A 123 -7.35 -34.03 -4.69
C SER A 123 -6.49 -33.52 -3.54
N ALA A 124 -5.89 -34.42 -2.76
CA ALA A 124 -5.01 -34.08 -1.64
C ALA A 124 -3.76 -33.33 -2.13
N GLU A 125 -3.16 -33.74 -3.25
CA GLU A 125 -2.01 -33.04 -3.86
C GLU A 125 -2.37 -31.60 -4.27
N ARG A 126 -3.56 -31.40 -4.86
CA ARG A 126 -4.06 -30.06 -5.20
C ARG A 126 -4.26 -29.19 -3.95
N GLU A 127 -4.84 -29.77 -2.90
CA GLU A 127 -5.02 -29.06 -1.64
C GLU A 127 -3.68 -28.69 -0.99
N MET A 128 -2.73 -29.62 -0.93
CA MET A 128 -1.39 -29.35 -0.41
C MET A 128 -0.64 -28.31 -1.24
N LYS A 129 -0.78 -28.37 -2.58
CA LYS A 129 -0.23 -27.33 -3.46
C LYS A 129 -0.83 -25.96 -3.14
N ASN A 130 -2.15 -25.86 -2.98
CA ASN A 130 -2.81 -24.60 -2.63
C ASN A 130 -2.32 -24.03 -1.29
N VAL A 131 -2.06 -24.90 -0.29
CA VAL A 131 -1.49 -24.48 0.99
C VAL A 131 -0.09 -23.89 0.79
N ARG A 132 0.76 -24.57 0.02
CA ARG A 132 2.12 -24.06 -0.29
C ARG A 132 2.09 -22.75 -1.04
N ASP A 133 1.28 -22.67 -2.10
CA ASP A 133 1.16 -21.47 -2.95
C ASP A 133 0.61 -20.26 -2.18
N ARG A 134 -0.29 -20.52 -1.21
CA ARG A 134 -0.81 -19.46 -0.34
C ARG A 134 0.26 -18.96 0.62
N ALA A 135 0.94 -19.86 1.31
CA ALA A 135 2.01 -19.51 2.24
C ALA A 135 3.15 -18.77 1.51
N GLN A 136 3.51 -19.21 0.30
CA GLN A 136 4.53 -18.53 -0.49
C GLN A 136 4.12 -17.10 -0.83
N ARG A 137 2.89 -16.88 -1.28
CA ARG A 137 2.38 -15.52 -1.55
C ARG A 137 2.38 -14.62 -0.31
N GLU A 138 2.06 -15.17 0.87
CA GLU A 138 2.12 -14.44 2.13
C GLU A 138 3.58 -14.06 2.49
N LEU A 139 4.54 -14.97 2.26
CA LEU A 139 5.98 -14.70 2.46
C LEU A 139 6.51 -13.65 1.47
N ASP A 140 6.20 -13.81 0.19
CA ASP A 140 6.62 -12.86 -0.87
C ASP A 140 6.08 -11.46 -0.58
N ARG A 141 4.83 -11.38 -0.10
CA ARG A 141 4.23 -10.11 0.27
C ARG A 141 4.92 -9.44 1.47
N LEU A 142 5.31 -10.22 2.48
CA LEU A 142 6.10 -9.70 3.60
C LEU A 142 7.46 -9.16 3.14
N ASP A 143 8.11 -9.84 2.19
CA ASP A 143 9.36 -9.38 1.63
C ASP A 143 9.19 -8.10 0.81
N GLU A 144 8.15 -8.01 -0.01
CA GLU A 144 7.83 -6.82 -0.78
C GLU A 144 7.60 -5.60 0.13
N VAL A 145 6.78 -5.77 1.18
CA VAL A 145 6.51 -4.72 2.17
C VAL A 145 7.80 -4.27 2.86
N TRP A 146 8.65 -5.21 3.25
CA TRP A 146 9.92 -4.91 3.90
C TRP A 146 10.89 -4.18 3.00
N GLU A 147 11.08 -4.66 1.78
CA GLU A 147 11.98 -4.02 0.81
C GLU A 147 11.51 -2.61 0.46
N ARG A 148 10.20 -2.43 0.30
CA ARG A 148 9.63 -1.10 0.04
C ARG A 148 9.84 -0.16 1.22
N PHE A 149 9.53 -0.60 2.44
CA PHE A 149 9.75 0.17 3.66
C PHE A 149 11.22 0.57 3.87
N LYS A 150 12.13 -0.37 3.68
CA LYS A 150 13.57 -0.15 3.86
C LYS A 150 14.11 0.96 2.97
N ASN A 151 13.64 1.03 1.74
CA ASN A 151 14.08 1.98 0.73
C ASN A 151 13.21 3.24 0.61
N LEU A 152 12.20 3.40 1.49
CA LEU A 152 11.21 4.46 1.41
C LEU A 152 11.85 5.84 1.62
N LYS A 153 11.51 6.77 0.72
CA LYS A 153 11.96 8.17 0.77
C LYS A 153 10.77 9.12 0.73
N VAL A 154 11.00 10.34 1.17
CA VAL A 154 10.04 11.44 0.98
C VAL A 154 9.84 11.65 -0.53
N GLN A 155 8.61 11.91 -0.92
CA GLN A 155 8.14 12.02 -2.31
C GLN A 155 8.02 10.71 -3.09
N ASP A 156 8.38 9.56 -2.53
CA ASP A 156 8.06 8.28 -3.18
C ASP A 156 6.58 8.14 -3.41
N LEU A 157 6.23 7.53 -4.55
CA LEU A 157 4.85 7.25 -4.92
C LEU A 157 4.53 5.77 -4.75
N GLU A 158 3.38 5.50 -4.15
CA GLU A 158 2.86 4.15 -4.02
C GLU A 158 1.47 4.05 -4.65
N GLY A 159 1.37 3.29 -5.72
CA GLY A 159 0.11 3.08 -6.45
C GLY A 159 -0.65 1.83 -5.99
N ASP A 160 0.01 0.90 -5.31
CA ASP A 160 -0.66 -0.27 -4.72
C ASP A 160 -1.21 0.09 -3.33
N GLU A 161 -2.52 0.30 -3.26
CA GLU A 161 -3.22 0.62 -2.03
C GLU A 161 -3.05 -0.47 -0.95
N MET A 162 -3.01 -1.74 -1.34
CA MET A 162 -2.83 -2.85 -0.41
C MET A 162 -1.44 -2.83 0.19
N LEU A 163 -0.42 -2.61 -0.63
CA LEU A 163 0.96 -2.47 -0.19
C LEU A 163 1.13 -1.29 0.76
N TYR A 164 0.57 -0.13 0.40
CA TYR A 164 0.61 1.05 1.25
C TYR A 164 -0.05 0.81 2.61
N ARG A 165 -1.24 0.17 2.63
CA ARG A 165 -1.94 -0.16 3.89
C ARG A 165 -1.12 -1.09 4.77
N GLU A 166 -0.57 -2.16 4.19
CA GLU A 166 0.27 -3.09 4.95
C GLU A 166 1.55 -2.44 5.49
N MET A 167 2.21 -1.59 4.70
CA MET A 167 3.34 -0.81 5.18
C MET A 167 2.94 0.11 6.35
N ARG A 168 1.80 0.80 6.21
CA ARG A 168 1.30 1.70 7.26
C ARG A 168 0.92 0.95 8.53
N ASP A 169 0.26 -0.19 8.41
CA ASP A 169 -0.15 -0.99 9.57
C ASP A 169 1.03 -1.56 10.35
N ARG A 170 2.15 -1.84 9.67
CA ARG A 170 3.37 -2.38 10.29
C ARG A 170 4.36 -1.30 10.71
N PHE A 171 4.51 -0.26 9.91
CA PHE A 171 5.59 0.73 9.99
C PHE A 171 5.11 2.18 9.98
N GLY A 172 3.82 2.43 10.20
CA GLY A 172 3.22 3.76 10.11
C GLY A 172 3.74 4.79 11.12
N MET A 173 4.51 4.34 12.11
CA MET A 173 5.19 5.24 13.05
C MET A 173 6.43 5.93 12.43
N TYR A 174 7.00 5.35 11.35
CA TYR A 174 8.23 5.86 10.72
C TYR A 174 7.96 6.70 9.46
N PHE A 175 6.74 6.71 8.95
CA PHE A 175 6.43 7.49 7.76
C PHE A 175 4.97 7.93 7.73
N LYS A 176 4.70 8.98 6.97
CA LYS A 176 3.36 9.41 6.62
C LYS A 176 3.23 9.52 5.12
N GLY A 177 2.03 9.26 4.62
CA GLY A 177 1.69 9.43 3.22
C GLY A 177 0.26 9.95 3.07
N SER A 178 0.03 10.66 2.00
CA SER A 178 -1.25 11.28 1.69
C SER A 178 -1.51 11.24 0.18
N MET A 179 -2.75 11.51 -0.20
CA MET A 179 -3.18 11.63 -1.60
C MET A 179 -3.80 13.00 -1.87
N GLY A 180 -3.96 13.30 -3.14
CA GLY A 180 -4.64 14.49 -3.61
C GLY A 180 -3.85 15.77 -3.39
N ALA A 181 -4.53 16.91 -3.50
CA ALA A 181 -3.92 18.22 -3.33
C ALA A 181 -3.37 18.46 -1.90
N ALA A 182 -3.90 17.74 -0.90
CA ALA A 182 -3.41 17.81 0.47
C ALA A 182 -1.96 17.33 0.60
N ALA A 183 -1.59 16.26 -0.11
CA ALA A 183 -0.22 15.76 -0.15
C ALA A 183 0.73 16.78 -0.75
N ILE A 184 0.34 17.38 -1.87
CA ILE A 184 1.13 18.42 -2.54
C ILE A 184 1.28 19.65 -1.64
N LYS A 185 0.18 20.10 -1.02
CA LYS A 185 0.21 21.24 -0.09
C LYS A 185 1.18 20.98 1.06
N HIS A 186 1.07 19.84 1.73
CA HIS A 186 1.96 19.46 2.82
C HIS A 186 3.44 19.50 2.38
N ARG A 187 3.74 18.94 1.20
CA ARG A 187 5.11 18.94 0.67
C ARG A 187 5.62 20.34 0.40
N LEU A 188 4.77 21.25 -0.11
CA LEU A 188 5.14 22.65 -0.34
C LEU A 188 5.35 23.42 0.97
N GLU A 189 4.57 23.13 2.01
CA GLU A 189 4.72 23.74 3.33
C GLU A 189 5.99 23.29 4.07
N THR A 190 6.45 22.07 3.80
CA THR A 190 7.67 21.48 4.39
C THR A 190 8.89 21.58 3.47
N PHE A 191 8.79 22.33 2.36
CA PHE A 191 9.84 22.45 1.37
C PHE A 191 10.96 23.39 1.87
N ASP A 192 12.18 22.85 1.93
CA ASP A 192 13.36 23.62 2.31
C ASP A 192 14.02 24.24 1.07
N LEU A 193 13.74 25.50 0.82
CA LEU A 193 14.28 26.23 -0.31
C LEU A 193 15.79 26.42 -0.24
N ALA A 194 16.39 26.48 0.94
CA ALA A 194 17.82 26.65 1.10
C ALA A 194 18.57 25.35 0.74
N ALA A 195 18.12 24.23 1.28
CA ALA A 195 18.69 22.93 0.97
C ALA A 195 18.55 22.57 -0.51
N GLU A 196 17.42 22.90 -1.13
CA GLU A 196 17.21 22.65 -2.56
C GLU A 196 18.07 23.54 -3.45
N ALA A 197 18.29 24.81 -3.07
CA ALA A 197 19.17 25.72 -3.80
C ALA A 197 20.64 25.31 -3.74
N GLU A 198 21.08 24.59 -2.71
CA GLU A 198 22.42 24.05 -2.60
C GLU A 198 22.61 22.77 -3.43
N SER A 199 21.52 22.08 -3.77
CA SER A 199 21.54 20.84 -4.56
C SER A 199 21.54 21.07 -6.07
N LEU A 200 21.25 22.28 -6.53
CA LEU A 200 21.23 22.72 -7.93
C LEU A 200 22.62 23.20 -8.39
#